data_0b0a4463be364ea6e3acd7dda5b01b81
#
_entry.id   0b0a4463be364ea6e3acd7dda5b01b81
#
_cell.length_a   1.000
_cell.length_b   1.000
_cell.length_c   1.000
_cell.angle_alpha   90.00
_cell.angle_beta   90.00
_cell.angle_gamma   90.00
#
_symmetry.space_group_name_H-M   'P 1'
#
loop_
_entity.id
_entity.type
_entity.pdbx_description
1 polymer ?
#
loop_
_entity_poly.entity_id
_entity_poly.type
_entity_poly.pdbx_seq_one_letter_code
_entity_poly.pdbx_strand_id
1 'polypeptide(L)'
;YAKKTVFCKEQVYNRLVHASSTSAANLRLFFPDTLAPEGRLLYLDSDTIITGSLQPLFEADLGGSWLGMVRDSMTGDYPAALGFGPNEPYCNSGMVLFDLPAWHQNRCGQRIVDHVKQVRAAYPNPDQDLLNMVFRGHIAVLGPEFNFQPCHRAYSDKAFFANRGARRYYTEAELKNARLHPVVLHTYRFLGEFPWHKNNLHPDCAVFDEYLAKSPWKDYQKQPAGGGRIFVVEKWLYRLLPKALFFKILCCQQQRAFCQLEKQLQSGNAAQPANNEKEI
;
A
#
# COMPACT_ATOMS: atom_id res chain seq x y z
N TYR A 1 26.76 -13.24 0.10
CA TYR A 1 25.60 -13.08 0.96
C TYR A 1 24.25 -13.35 0.28
N ALA A 2 24.11 -13.50 -1.00
CA ALA A 2 22.82 -13.48 -1.67
C ALA A 2 22.43 -14.77 -2.41
N LYS A 3 23.12 -15.87 -2.25
CA LYS A 3 22.88 -17.08 -3.04
C LYS A 3 22.10 -18.20 -2.34
N LYS A 4 21.68 -18.03 -1.09
CA LYS A 4 20.59 -18.84 -0.51
C LYS A 4 19.24 -18.18 -0.75
N THR A 5 19.21 -17.42 -1.71
CA THR A 5 18.08 -16.82 -2.28
C THR A 5 16.96 -17.83 -2.41
N VAL A 6 15.94 -17.48 -1.83
CA VAL A 6 14.76 -17.12 -2.58
C VAL A 6 14.53 -17.97 -3.85
N PHE A 7 15.06 -19.13 -3.93
CA PHE A 7 14.40 -20.21 -4.65
C PHE A 7 13.19 -20.65 -3.83
N CYS A 8 12.44 -19.62 -3.45
CA CYS A 8 11.10 -19.78 -3.06
C CYS A 8 10.41 -20.44 -4.22
N LYS A 9 10.30 -21.75 -4.11
CA LYS A 9 9.59 -22.67 -4.95
C LYS A 9 9.13 -21.98 -6.23
N GLU A 10 9.91 -22.07 -7.26
CA GLU A 10 9.81 -21.42 -8.57
C GLU A 10 8.37 -21.26 -9.10
N GLN A 11 7.50 -22.20 -8.76
CA GLN A 11 6.09 -22.21 -9.12
C GLN A 11 5.26 -21.12 -8.43
N VAL A 12 5.55 -20.77 -7.18
CA VAL A 12 4.82 -19.71 -6.46
C VAL A 12 5.28 -18.36 -6.92
N TYR A 13 6.60 -18.19 -7.06
CA TYR A 13 7.19 -16.98 -7.61
C TYR A 13 6.62 -16.69 -9.00
N ASN A 14 6.57 -17.67 -9.89
CA ASN A 14 6.01 -17.51 -11.23
C ASN A 14 4.52 -17.15 -11.22
N ARG A 15 3.72 -17.73 -10.32
CA ARG A 15 2.30 -17.36 -10.20
C ARG A 15 2.11 -15.92 -9.68
N LEU A 16 2.91 -15.49 -8.70
CA LEU A 16 2.87 -14.12 -8.16
C LEU A 16 3.42 -13.10 -9.16
N VAL A 17 4.45 -13.47 -9.92
CA VAL A 17 5.04 -12.62 -10.98
C VAL A 17 4.04 -12.35 -12.09
N HIS A 18 3.27 -13.36 -12.50
CA HIS A 18 2.21 -13.17 -13.51
C HIS A 18 1.01 -12.36 -13.00
N ALA A 19 0.83 -12.27 -11.68
CA ALA A 19 -0.26 -11.50 -11.07
C ALA A 19 0.09 -10.02 -10.83
N SER A 20 1.37 -9.63 -10.88
CA SER A 20 1.81 -8.27 -10.60
C SER A 20 2.71 -7.72 -11.71
N SER A 21 2.53 -6.45 -12.02
CA SER A 21 3.36 -5.71 -12.98
C SER A 21 4.83 -5.52 -12.53
N THR A 22 5.16 -5.84 -11.27
CA THR A 22 6.52 -5.73 -10.72
C THR A 22 6.83 -6.90 -9.81
N SER A 23 7.67 -7.82 -10.29
CA SER A 23 8.19 -8.96 -9.52
C SER A 23 8.87 -8.55 -8.21
N ALA A 24 9.48 -7.37 -8.18
CA ALA A 24 10.19 -6.84 -7.03
C ALA A 24 9.28 -6.60 -5.81
N ALA A 25 8.03 -6.21 -6.02
CA ALA A 25 7.07 -5.99 -4.93
C ALA A 25 6.81 -7.28 -4.12
N ASN A 26 6.84 -8.44 -4.78
CA ASN A 26 6.58 -9.72 -4.15
C ASN A 26 7.76 -10.25 -3.30
N LEU A 27 8.98 -9.69 -3.45
CA LEU A 27 10.14 -10.12 -2.66
C LEU A 27 9.92 -9.92 -1.15
N ARG A 28 9.17 -8.88 -0.75
CA ARG A 28 8.82 -8.61 0.67
C ARG A 28 8.10 -9.78 1.33
N LEU A 29 7.37 -10.58 0.56
CA LEU A 29 6.57 -11.70 1.06
C LEU A 29 7.44 -12.89 1.51
N PHE A 30 8.68 -13.00 1.03
CA PHE A 30 9.54 -14.16 1.23
C PHE A 30 10.90 -13.80 1.84
N PHE A 31 11.27 -12.52 1.81
CA PHE A 31 12.55 -12.08 2.35
C PHE A 31 12.70 -12.41 3.86
N PRO A 32 11.66 -12.31 4.72
CA PRO A 32 11.77 -12.68 6.12
C PRO A 32 12.20 -14.13 6.35
N ASP A 33 11.82 -15.08 5.47
CA ASP A 33 12.23 -16.49 5.58
C ASP A 33 13.75 -16.70 5.42
N THR A 34 14.45 -15.72 4.86
CA THR A 34 15.91 -15.78 4.61
C THR A 34 16.74 -15.28 5.78
N LEU A 35 16.11 -14.65 6.77
CA LEU A 35 16.74 -14.07 7.94
C LEU A 35 16.70 -15.03 9.14
N ALA A 36 17.57 -14.79 10.13
CA ALA A 36 17.49 -15.51 11.39
C ALA A 36 16.15 -15.19 12.10
N PRO A 37 15.59 -16.17 12.86
CA PRO A 37 14.31 -16.00 13.55
C PRO A 37 14.45 -15.17 14.84
N GLU A 38 15.09 -14.01 14.75
CA GLU A 38 15.43 -13.15 15.87
C GLU A 38 15.08 -11.70 15.57
N GLY A 39 14.49 -11.01 16.55
CA GLY A 39 14.19 -9.59 16.48
C GLY A 39 13.09 -9.24 15.47
N ARG A 40 13.16 -8.03 14.94
CA ARG A 40 12.17 -7.45 14.03
C ARG A 40 12.80 -6.96 12.75
N LEU A 41 12.07 -7.10 11.64
CA LEU A 41 12.43 -6.58 10.34
C LEU A 41 11.43 -5.49 9.94
N LEU A 42 11.90 -4.30 9.63
CA LEU A 42 11.10 -3.27 9.01
C LEU A 42 11.31 -3.27 7.49
N TYR A 43 10.23 -3.50 6.75
CA TYR A 43 10.17 -3.28 5.31
C TYR A 43 9.55 -1.90 5.03
N LEU A 44 10.15 -1.16 4.10
CA LEU A 44 9.62 0.09 3.58
C LEU A 44 9.66 0.07 2.05
N ASP A 45 8.60 0.58 1.41
CA ASP A 45 8.60 0.82 -0.03
C ASP A 45 9.62 1.91 -0.39
N SER A 46 10.18 1.84 -1.59
CA SER A 46 11.20 2.78 -2.08
C SER A 46 10.67 4.20 -2.28
N ASP A 47 9.36 4.38 -2.32
CA ASP A 47 8.67 5.66 -2.40
C ASP A 47 8.23 6.17 -1.02
N THR A 48 9.02 5.90 0.02
CA THR A 48 8.83 6.43 1.38
C THR A 48 9.92 7.43 1.74
N ILE A 49 9.57 8.39 2.62
CA ILE A 49 10.50 9.37 3.19
C ILE A 49 10.42 9.26 4.71
N ILE A 50 11.54 8.96 5.36
CA ILE A 50 11.64 8.89 6.81
C ILE A 50 11.87 10.30 7.33
N THR A 51 10.96 10.82 8.15
CA THR A 51 10.99 12.19 8.70
C THR A 51 11.13 12.22 10.22
N GLY A 52 11.05 11.05 10.87
CA GLY A 52 11.13 10.92 12.32
C GLY A 52 11.89 9.67 12.77
N SER A 53 12.01 9.46 14.09
CA SER A 53 12.64 8.26 14.66
C SER A 53 11.80 7.01 14.41
N LEU A 54 12.44 5.95 13.93
CA LEU A 54 11.84 4.62 13.78
C LEU A 54 11.88 3.79 15.07
N GLN A 55 12.56 4.26 16.12
CA GLN A 55 12.69 3.51 17.37
C GLN A 55 11.34 3.12 17.97
N PRO A 56 10.32 3.99 18.08
CA PRO A 56 9.02 3.61 18.63
C PRO A 56 8.34 2.47 17.84
N LEU A 57 8.63 2.36 16.55
CA LEU A 57 8.10 1.28 15.72
C LEU A 57 8.71 -0.08 16.13
N PHE A 58 10.02 -0.13 16.37
CA PHE A 58 10.69 -1.35 16.84
C PHE A 58 10.33 -1.72 18.29
N GLU A 59 9.85 -0.78 19.08
CA GLU A 59 9.40 -0.98 20.47
C GLU A 59 7.90 -1.23 20.57
N ALA A 60 7.14 -1.09 19.47
CA ALA A 60 5.69 -1.23 19.48
C ALA A 60 5.24 -2.62 19.97
N ASP A 61 4.24 -2.67 20.85
CA ASP A 61 3.60 -3.93 21.22
C ASP A 61 2.70 -4.42 20.07
N LEU A 62 3.02 -5.59 19.53
CA LEU A 62 2.23 -6.23 18.48
C LEU A 62 1.10 -7.13 19.04
N GLY A 63 0.95 -7.23 20.37
CA GLY A 63 -0.12 -8.01 20.99
C GLY A 63 -0.16 -9.48 20.56
N GLY A 64 0.99 -10.09 20.28
CA GLY A 64 1.10 -11.45 19.75
C GLY A 64 0.81 -11.59 18.25
N SER A 65 0.58 -10.48 17.54
CA SER A 65 0.47 -10.48 16.07
C SER A 65 1.84 -10.73 15.42
N TRP A 66 1.81 -11.29 14.23
CA TRP A 66 3.03 -11.66 13.48
C TRP A 66 3.58 -10.50 12.63
N LEU A 67 2.70 -9.53 12.33
CA LEU A 67 2.99 -8.34 11.55
C LEU A 67 2.44 -7.10 12.25
N GLY A 68 3.14 -5.97 12.06
CA GLY A 68 2.62 -4.63 12.33
C GLY A 68 2.46 -3.87 11.01
N MET A 69 1.27 -3.30 10.75
CA MET A 69 0.97 -2.55 9.54
C MET A 69 0.06 -1.37 9.83
N VAL A 70 -0.02 -0.41 8.91
CA VAL A 70 -0.89 0.77 9.00
C VAL A 70 -2.11 0.59 8.09
N ARG A 71 -3.30 1.02 8.56
CA ARG A 71 -4.54 0.94 7.76
C ARG A 71 -4.37 1.65 6.42
N ASP A 72 -4.86 1.01 5.37
CA ASP A 72 -4.90 1.62 4.04
C ASP A 72 -5.96 2.73 4.00
N SER A 73 -5.62 3.84 3.37
CA SER A 73 -6.51 5.00 3.21
C SER A 73 -7.50 4.84 2.07
N MET A 74 -7.54 3.68 1.43
CA MET A 74 -8.46 3.41 0.33
C MET A 74 -9.90 3.71 0.75
N THR A 75 -10.58 4.45 -0.08
CA THR A 75 -12.00 4.78 0.13
C THR A 75 -12.89 3.74 -0.54
N GLY A 76 -14.14 3.66 -0.07
CA GLY A 76 -15.08 2.66 -0.56
C GLY A 76 -14.89 1.28 0.07
N ASP A 77 -15.59 0.30 -0.48
CA ASP A 77 -15.72 -1.05 0.10
C ASP A 77 -14.85 -2.11 -0.56
N TYR A 78 -13.64 -1.70 -1.05
CA TYR A 78 -12.71 -2.66 -1.62
C TYR A 78 -12.41 -3.86 -0.70
N PRO A 79 -12.11 -3.66 0.60
CA PRO A 79 -11.90 -4.79 1.50
C PRO A 79 -13.14 -5.68 1.67
N ALA A 80 -14.36 -5.14 1.55
CA ALA A 80 -15.58 -5.96 1.56
C ALA A 80 -15.66 -6.88 0.36
N ALA A 81 -15.22 -6.44 -0.82
CA ALA A 81 -15.12 -7.29 -2.01
C ALA A 81 -14.16 -8.49 -1.81
N LEU A 82 -13.19 -8.36 -0.91
CA LEU A 82 -12.30 -9.44 -0.46
C LEU A 82 -12.84 -10.24 0.74
N GLY A 83 -14.07 -9.95 1.21
CA GLY A 83 -14.70 -10.64 2.33
C GLY A 83 -14.32 -10.12 3.72
N PHE A 84 -13.74 -8.91 3.84
CA PHE A 84 -13.46 -8.30 5.14
C PHE A 84 -14.70 -7.65 5.74
N GLY A 85 -14.97 -7.91 7.01
CA GLY A 85 -16.00 -7.23 7.78
C GLY A 85 -15.69 -5.75 8.04
N PRO A 86 -16.68 -4.92 8.42
CA PRO A 86 -16.49 -3.47 8.57
C PRO A 86 -15.50 -3.07 9.69
N ASN A 87 -15.32 -3.91 10.68
CA ASN A 87 -14.41 -3.69 11.80
C ASN A 87 -13.00 -4.27 11.57
N GLU A 88 -12.85 -5.13 10.58
CA GLU A 88 -11.57 -5.77 10.29
C GLU A 88 -10.61 -4.79 9.61
N PRO A 89 -9.34 -4.77 10.03
CA PRO A 89 -8.36 -3.93 9.40
C PRO A 89 -8.03 -4.46 8.00
N TYR A 90 -7.90 -3.53 7.06
CA TYR A 90 -7.21 -3.75 5.81
C TYR A 90 -6.06 -2.75 5.76
N CYS A 91 -4.85 -3.24 5.62
CA CYS A 91 -3.62 -2.48 5.83
C CYS A 91 -2.85 -2.29 4.53
N ASN A 92 -2.13 -1.17 4.45
CA ASN A 92 -1.25 -0.84 3.33
C ASN A 92 0.09 -1.57 3.47
N SER A 93 0.60 -2.15 2.39
CA SER A 93 1.84 -2.94 2.36
C SER A 93 3.13 -2.12 2.23
N GLY A 94 3.04 -0.81 2.05
CA GLY A 94 4.22 0.06 1.88
C GLY A 94 5.10 0.19 3.11
N MET A 95 4.57 -0.19 4.28
CA MET A 95 5.31 -0.35 5.53
C MET A 95 4.83 -1.61 6.23
N VAL A 96 5.77 -2.53 6.51
CA VAL A 96 5.48 -3.77 7.22
C VAL A 96 6.58 -4.03 8.26
N LEU A 97 6.17 -4.14 9.51
CA LEU A 97 7.03 -4.57 10.60
C LEU A 97 6.80 -6.07 10.85
N PHE A 98 7.80 -6.89 10.58
CA PHE A 98 7.75 -8.33 10.79
C PHE A 98 8.30 -8.68 12.19
N ASP A 99 7.58 -9.49 12.94
CA ASP A 99 8.12 -10.20 14.10
C ASP A 99 8.76 -11.50 13.60
N LEU A 100 10.08 -11.53 13.47
CA LEU A 100 10.77 -12.66 12.87
C LEU A 100 10.61 -13.96 13.64
N PRO A 101 10.66 -14.00 14.99
CA PRO A 101 10.30 -15.19 15.75
C PRO A 101 8.91 -15.73 15.42
N ALA A 102 7.89 -14.85 15.47
CA ALA A 102 6.52 -15.26 15.17
C ALA A 102 6.35 -15.68 13.70
N TRP A 103 7.01 -15.00 12.77
CA TRP A 103 7.01 -15.35 11.34
C TRP A 103 7.50 -16.77 11.09
N HIS A 104 8.65 -17.14 11.66
CA HIS A 104 9.24 -18.47 11.50
C HIS A 104 8.45 -19.55 12.24
N GLN A 105 8.06 -19.30 13.51
CA GLN A 105 7.28 -20.23 14.31
C GLN A 105 5.97 -20.62 13.61
N ASN A 106 5.32 -19.65 12.97
CA ASN A 106 4.04 -19.84 12.28
C ASN A 106 4.18 -20.21 10.80
N ARG A 107 5.39 -20.41 10.28
CA ARG A 107 5.69 -20.78 8.89
C ARG A 107 5.00 -19.85 7.89
N CYS A 108 5.09 -18.56 8.12
CA CYS A 108 4.33 -17.53 7.39
C CYS A 108 4.57 -17.57 5.88
N GLY A 109 5.82 -17.73 5.44
CA GLY A 109 6.12 -17.90 4.00
C GLY A 109 5.43 -19.13 3.39
N GLN A 110 5.34 -20.26 4.13
CA GLN A 110 4.62 -21.43 3.65
C GLN A 110 3.11 -21.19 3.58
N ARG A 111 2.52 -20.44 4.52
CA ARG A 111 1.10 -20.06 4.49
C ARG A 111 0.78 -19.22 3.24
N ILE A 112 1.65 -18.29 2.84
CA ILE A 112 1.49 -17.54 1.59
C ILE A 112 1.50 -18.49 0.39
N VAL A 113 2.46 -19.41 0.33
CA VAL A 113 2.55 -20.42 -0.74
C VAL A 113 1.29 -21.25 -0.85
N ASP A 114 0.78 -21.73 0.28
CA ASP A 114 -0.38 -22.61 0.31
C ASP A 114 -1.66 -21.85 -0.07
N HIS A 115 -1.79 -20.59 0.38
CA HIS A 115 -2.88 -19.71 -0.01
C HIS A 115 -2.89 -19.46 -1.53
N VAL A 116 -1.75 -19.08 -2.12
CA VAL A 116 -1.65 -18.83 -3.58
C VAL A 116 -1.99 -20.05 -4.42
N LYS A 117 -1.68 -21.25 -3.94
CA LYS A 117 -2.07 -22.50 -4.63
C LYS A 117 -3.57 -22.73 -4.67
N GLN A 118 -4.30 -22.25 -3.65
CA GLN A 118 -5.75 -22.43 -3.52
C GLN A 118 -6.53 -21.33 -4.23
N VAL A 119 -5.99 -20.12 -4.33
CA VAL A 119 -6.66 -18.97 -4.97
C VAL A 119 -6.62 -19.12 -6.48
N ARG A 120 -7.78 -18.99 -7.12
CA ARG A 120 -7.94 -19.08 -8.59
C ARG A 120 -7.88 -17.71 -9.28
N ALA A 121 -8.13 -16.63 -8.55
CA ALA A 121 -8.21 -15.29 -9.07
C ALA A 121 -6.96 -14.48 -8.71
N ALA A 122 -6.51 -13.60 -9.62
CA ALA A 122 -5.47 -12.62 -9.32
C ALA A 122 -6.03 -11.52 -8.42
N TYR A 123 -5.28 -11.15 -7.40
CA TYR A 123 -5.60 -9.99 -6.56
C TYR A 123 -5.25 -8.67 -7.28
N PRO A 124 -6.10 -7.63 -7.19
CA PRO A 124 -5.80 -6.31 -7.76
C PRO A 124 -4.55 -5.64 -7.17
N ASN A 125 -4.32 -5.83 -5.86
CA ASN A 125 -3.11 -5.38 -5.16
C ASN A 125 -2.37 -6.60 -4.59
N PRO A 126 -1.61 -7.36 -5.42
CA PRO A 126 -1.23 -8.74 -5.12
C PRO A 126 -0.52 -8.94 -3.78
N ASP A 127 0.53 -8.15 -3.49
CA ASP A 127 1.29 -8.26 -2.25
C ASP A 127 0.50 -7.76 -1.04
N GLN A 128 -0.20 -6.64 -1.18
CA GLN A 128 -1.04 -6.06 -0.14
C GLN A 128 -2.21 -6.97 0.20
N ASP A 129 -2.93 -7.46 -0.81
CA ASP A 129 -4.07 -8.35 -0.61
C ASP A 129 -3.63 -9.67 0.02
N LEU A 130 -2.51 -10.24 -0.43
CA LEU A 130 -1.96 -11.46 0.16
C LEU A 130 -1.63 -11.30 1.62
N LEU A 131 -0.93 -10.22 2.01
CA LEU A 131 -0.62 -9.97 3.43
C LEU A 131 -1.89 -9.87 4.26
N ASN A 132 -2.88 -9.09 3.79
CA ASN A 132 -4.14 -8.91 4.51
C ASN A 132 -4.98 -10.20 4.59
N MET A 133 -5.03 -10.98 3.51
CA MET A 133 -5.82 -12.24 3.45
C MET A 133 -5.19 -13.36 4.27
N VAL A 134 -3.89 -13.58 4.08
CA VAL A 134 -3.17 -14.71 4.72
C VAL A 134 -2.99 -14.49 6.21
N PHE A 135 -2.77 -13.24 6.63
CA PHE A 135 -2.49 -12.89 8.03
C PHE A 135 -3.67 -12.20 8.72
N ARG A 136 -4.88 -12.38 8.21
CA ARG A 136 -6.11 -11.89 8.84
C ARG A 136 -6.19 -12.34 10.29
N GLY A 137 -6.37 -11.39 11.22
CA GLY A 137 -6.35 -11.63 12.66
C GLY A 137 -4.95 -11.71 13.31
N HIS A 138 -3.87 -11.64 12.51
CA HIS A 138 -2.48 -11.66 12.97
C HIS A 138 -1.69 -10.40 12.56
N ILE A 139 -2.40 -9.30 12.25
CA ILE A 139 -1.83 -7.99 11.94
C ILE A 139 -2.15 -7.02 13.07
N ALA A 140 -1.14 -6.51 13.76
CA ALA A 140 -1.27 -5.38 14.66
C ALA A 140 -1.42 -4.09 13.85
N VAL A 141 -2.45 -3.31 14.14
CA VAL A 141 -2.63 -2.00 13.50
C VAL A 141 -1.79 -0.97 14.23
N LEU A 142 -0.81 -0.42 13.53
CA LEU A 142 0.08 0.62 14.01
C LEU A 142 -0.49 2.02 13.76
N GLY A 143 0.10 3.04 14.39
CA GLY A 143 -0.32 4.43 14.24
C GLY A 143 -0.13 4.96 12.80
N PRO A 144 -0.98 5.88 12.33
CA PRO A 144 -0.94 6.38 10.95
C PRO A 144 0.35 7.16 10.63
N GLU A 145 1.08 7.65 11.62
CA GLU A 145 2.37 8.35 11.48
C GLU A 145 3.47 7.48 10.86
N PHE A 146 3.37 6.16 10.99
CA PHE A 146 4.37 5.21 10.47
C PHE A 146 4.19 4.82 9.00
N ASN A 147 3.09 5.25 8.39
CA ASN A 147 2.85 5.10 6.95
C ASN A 147 1.81 6.17 6.52
N PHE A 148 2.22 7.45 6.63
CA PHE A 148 1.33 8.58 6.43
C PHE A 148 1.09 8.83 4.95
N GLN A 149 -0.13 8.56 4.49
CA GLN A 149 -0.49 8.42 3.08
C GLN A 149 -0.90 9.75 2.43
N PRO A 150 -0.73 9.94 1.09
CA PRO A 150 -0.92 11.23 0.42
C PRO A 150 -2.33 11.80 0.55
N CYS A 151 -3.36 10.96 0.61
CA CYS A 151 -4.76 11.43 0.74
C CYS A 151 -4.98 12.25 2.02
N HIS A 152 -4.30 11.92 3.12
CA HIS A 152 -4.39 12.66 4.39
C HIS A 152 -3.71 14.03 4.36
N ARG A 153 -2.85 14.26 3.36
CA ARG A 153 -2.21 15.56 3.11
C ARG A 153 -2.94 16.38 2.05
N ALA A 154 -3.58 15.70 1.11
CA ALA A 154 -4.29 16.34 0.00
C ALA A 154 -5.70 16.79 0.36
N TYR A 155 -6.36 16.11 1.33
CA TYR A 155 -7.75 16.35 1.69
C TYR A 155 -7.90 16.62 3.18
N SER A 156 -8.96 17.38 3.55
CA SER A 156 -9.30 17.56 4.95
C SER A 156 -9.88 16.29 5.57
N ASP A 157 -9.68 16.09 6.87
CA ASP A 157 -10.22 14.93 7.59
C ASP A 157 -11.75 14.86 7.44
N LYS A 158 -12.46 16.00 7.53
CA LYS A 158 -13.89 16.07 7.28
C LYS A 158 -14.29 15.51 5.91
N ALA A 159 -13.56 15.87 4.84
CA ALA A 159 -13.83 15.36 3.50
C ALA A 159 -13.52 13.86 3.41
N PHE A 160 -12.42 13.42 4.01
CA PHE A 160 -12.03 12.02 4.05
C PHE A 160 -13.09 11.16 4.76
N PHE A 161 -13.47 11.50 5.99
CA PHE A 161 -14.46 10.74 6.76
C PHE A 161 -15.86 10.75 6.14
N ALA A 162 -16.26 11.84 5.49
CA ALA A 162 -17.54 11.91 4.79
C ALA A 162 -17.65 10.99 3.57
N ASN A 163 -16.53 10.52 3.01
CA ASN A 163 -16.53 9.79 1.74
C ASN A 163 -15.88 8.40 1.79
N ARG A 164 -15.28 7.99 2.90
CA ARG A 164 -14.59 6.69 2.99
C ARG A 164 -15.48 5.49 3.29
N GLY A 165 -16.76 5.71 3.61
CA GLY A 165 -17.68 4.64 4.03
C GLY A 165 -17.65 4.36 5.54
N ALA A 166 -18.38 3.35 5.99
CA ALA A 166 -18.61 3.02 7.40
C ALA A 166 -17.52 2.16 8.04
N ARG A 167 -16.49 1.76 7.30
CA ARG A 167 -15.42 0.89 7.80
C ARG A 167 -14.61 1.58 8.90
N ARG A 168 -14.27 0.84 9.98
CA ARG A 168 -13.45 1.35 11.09
C ARG A 168 -12.10 1.86 10.57
N TYR A 169 -11.72 3.03 11.04
CA TYR A 169 -10.45 3.68 10.71
C TYR A 169 -9.83 4.35 11.95
N TYR A 170 -8.79 5.12 11.75
CA TYR A 170 -8.25 6.01 12.78
C TYR A 170 -9.23 7.12 13.12
N THR A 171 -9.10 7.70 14.30
CA THR A 171 -9.83 8.88 14.71
C THR A 171 -9.27 10.15 14.05
N GLU A 172 -10.04 11.22 14.02
CA GLU A 172 -9.55 12.54 13.57
C GLU A 172 -8.37 13.03 14.41
N ALA A 173 -8.35 12.71 15.71
CA ALA A 173 -7.25 13.09 16.61
C ALA A 173 -5.93 12.35 16.25
N GLU A 174 -6.01 11.06 15.97
CA GLU A 174 -4.84 10.28 15.54
C GLU A 174 -4.30 10.79 14.19
N LEU A 175 -5.16 11.06 13.21
CA LEU A 175 -4.74 11.61 11.92
C LEU A 175 -4.16 13.03 12.05
N LYS A 176 -4.73 13.86 12.91
CA LYS A 176 -4.20 15.20 13.17
C LYS A 176 -2.80 15.13 13.81
N ASN A 177 -2.62 14.25 14.79
CA ASN A 177 -1.30 14.03 15.40
C ASN A 177 -0.29 13.52 14.38
N ALA A 178 -0.65 12.51 13.58
CA ALA A 178 0.22 11.97 12.54
C ALA A 178 0.60 13.00 11.46
N ARG A 179 -0.31 13.93 11.14
CA ARG A 179 -0.04 15.02 10.20
C ARG A 179 0.99 16.01 10.76
N LEU A 180 0.97 16.27 12.07
CA LEU A 180 1.92 17.16 12.72
C LEU A 180 3.28 16.48 12.95
N HIS A 181 3.29 15.20 13.18
CA HIS A 181 4.47 14.40 13.53
C HIS A 181 4.55 13.11 12.67
N PRO A 182 4.60 13.23 11.34
CA PRO A 182 4.76 12.04 10.51
C PRO A 182 6.15 11.43 10.74
N VAL A 183 6.24 10.12 10.83
CA VAL A 183 7.50 9.39 10.97
C VAL A 183 7.94 8.82 9.62
N VAL A 184 7.01 8.23 8.88
CA VAL A 184 7.23 7.73 7.52
C VAL A 184 6.14 8.30 6.61
N LEU A 185 6.55 9.11 5.65
CA LEU A 185 5.68 9.56 4.56
C LEU A 185 5.73 8.52 3.44
N HIS A 186 4.59 7.99 3.07
CA HIS A 186 4.48 7.12 1.90
C HIS A 186 4.02 7.96 0.72
N THR A 187 4.90 8.14 -0.26
CA THR A 187 4.68 9.08 -1.37
C THR A 187 4.19 8.36 -2.64
N TYR A 188 3.37 7.32 -2.46
CA TYR A 188 2.83 6.60 -3.61
C TYR A 188 2.02 7.50 -4.54
N ARG A 189 1.74 7.01 -5.73
CA ARG A 189 1.13 7.75 -6.82
C ARG A 189 -0.14 8.53 -6.41
N PHE A 190 -0.14 9.84 -6.65
CA PHE A 190 -1.28 10.73 -6.47
C PHE A 190 -1.66 11.39 -7.79
N LEU A 191 -2.90 11.26 -8.25
CA LEU A 191 -3.37 11.73 -9.57
C LEU A 191 -2.46 11.28 -10.74
N GLY A 192 -1.99 10.04 -10.69
CA GLY A 192 -1.11 9.48 -11.70
C GLY A 192 0.36 9.88 -11.60
N GLU A 193 0.75 10.67 -10.58
CA GLU A 193 2.08 11.26 -10.43
C GLU A 193 2.74 10.90 -9.10
N PHE A 194 4.07 10.92 -9.11
CA PHE A 194 4.91 10.83 -7.93
C PHE A 194 5.60 12.17 -7.66
N PRO A 195 6.13 12.44 -6.45
CA PRO A 195 6.74 13.74 -6.13
C PRO A 195 7.99 14.07 -6.97
N TRP A 196 8.65 13.05 -7.56
CA TRP A 196 9.80 13.24 -8.46
C TRP A 196 9.43 13.55 -9.90
N HIS A 197 8.15 13.65 -10.24
CA HIS A 197 7.73 14.12 -11.56
C HIS A 197 7.75 15.63 -11.67
N LYS A 198 7.99 16.14 -12.87
CA LYS A 198 8.01 17.58 -13.16
C LYS A 198 6.58 18.15 -13.15
N ASN A 199 6.41 19.33 -12.53
CA ASN A 199 5.15 20.10 -12.54
C ASN A 199 3.92 19.31 -12.09
N ASN A 200 4.07 18.47 -11.06
CA ASN A 200 3.02 17.61 -10.54
C ASN A 200 2.24 18.25 -9.37
N LEU A 201 1.15 17.59 -8.96
CA LEU A 201 0.25 18.03 -7.90
C LEU A 201 0.36 17.16 -6.63
N HIS A 202 1.42 16.35 -6.52
CA HIS A 202 1.61 15.49 -5.38
C HIS A 202 1.80 16.31 -4.10
N PRO A 203 1.10 16.02 -2.99
CA PRO A 203 1.17 16.82 -1.77
C PRO A 203 2.56 16.82 -1.12
N ASP A 204 3.40 15.84 -1.42
CA ASP A 204 4.73 15.66 -0.84
C ASP A 204 5.89 16.20 -1.70
N CYS A 205 5.60 16.98 -2.74
CA CYS A 205 6.65 17.53 -3.61
C CYS A 205 7.69 18.33 -2.86
N ALA A 206 7.26 19.23 -1.95
CA ALA A 206 8.17 20.09 -1.19
C ALA A 206 9.11 19.29 -0.29
N VAL A 207 8.56 18.28 0.41
CA VAL A 207 9.37 17.41 1.28
C VAL A 207 10.32 16.57 0.44
N PHE A 208 9.85 15.99 -0.67
CA PHE A 208 10.73 15.25 -1.59
C PHE A 208 11.88 16.11 -2.10
N ASP A 209 11.61 17.36 -2.51
CA ASP A 209 12.63 18.28 -3.02
C ASP A 209 13.66 18.65 -1.96
N GLU A 210 13.24 18.83 -0.70
CA GLU A 210 14.13 19.05 0.42
C GLU A 210 15.12 17.88 0.63
N TYR A 211 14.61 16.63 0.59
CA TYR A 211 15.46 15.44 0.74
C TYR A 211 16.33 15.20 -0.50
N LEU A 212 15.80 15.45 -1.70
CA LEU A 212 16.56 15.37 -2.94
C LEU A 212 17.77 16.30 -2.91
N ALA A 213 17.57 17.56 -2.46
CA ALA A 213 18.64 18.55 -2.35
C ALA A 213 19.78 18.15 -1.40
N LYS A 214 19.49 17.29 -0.40
CA LYS A 214 20.45 16.75 0.57
C LYS A 214 21.11 15.45 0.08
N SER A 215 20.65 14.88 -1.03
CA SER A 215 21.09 13.58 -1.55
C SER A 215 22.24 13.72 -2.56
N PRO A 216 22.96 12.63 -2.89
CA PRO A 216 23.91 12.62 -4.00
C PRO A 216 23.26 12.93 -5.36
N TRP A 217 21.93 12.83 -5.49
CA TRP A 217 21.16 13.09 -6.71
C TRP A 217 20.52 14.48 -6.73
N LYS A 218 21.06 15.46 -5.97
CA LYS A 218 20.54 16.84 -5.89
C LYS A 218 20.34 17.51 -7.26
N ASP A 219 21.14 17.12 -8.25
CA ASP A 219 21.09 17.68 -9.62
C ASP A 219 20.15 16.88 -10.56
N TYR A 220 19.39 15.93 -10.02
CA TYR A 220 18.41 15.14 -10.81
C TYR A 220 17.39 16.05 -11.47
N GLN A 221 17.26 15.90 -12.79
CA GLN A 221 16.27 16.64 -13.57
C GLN A 221 14.94 15.86 -13.60
N LYS A 222 13.94 16.37 -12.90
CA LYS A 222 12.60 15.76 -12.87
C LYS A 222 12.04 15.62 -14.27
N GLN A 223 11.53 14.43 -14.59
CA GLN A 223 10.90 14.13 -15.88
C GLN A 223 9.38 14.27 -15.78
N PRO A 224 8.68 14.59 -16.88
CA PRO A 224 7.22 14.58 -16.90
C PRO A 224 6.68 13.19 -16.55
N ALA A 225 5.54 13.13 -15.87
CA ALA A 225 4.83 11.87 -15.70
C ALA A 225 4.39 11.33 -17.05
N GLY A 226 4.69 10.06 -17.32
CA GLY A 226 4.02 9.31 -18.38
C GLY A 226 2.59 9.03 -17.92
N GLY A 227 1.57 9.63 -18.52
CA GLY A 227 0.20 9.43 -18.09
C GLY A 227 -0.81 9.43 -19.22
N GLY A 228 -1.82 8.54 -19.11
CA GLY A 228 -2.95 8.50 -20.03
C GLY A 228 -3.83 9.76 -19.93
N ARG A 229 -4.69 9.98 -20.92
CA ARG A 229 -5.61 11.14 -21.00
C ARG A 229 -6.49 11.29 -19.75
N ILE A 230 -6.79 10.20 -19.05
CA ILE A 230 -7.61 10.22 -17.84
C ILE A 230 -6.95 11.04 -16.72
N PHE A 231 -5.64 10.92 -16.50
CA PHE A 231 -4.93 11.68 -15.48
C PHE A 231 -4.84 13.17 -15.81
N VAL A 232 -4.85 13.53 -17.10
CA VAL A 232 -4.91 14.94 -17.53
C VAL A 232 -6.25 15.55 -17.10
N VAL A 233 -7.35 14.84 -17.33
CA VAL A 233 -8.70 15.28 -16.94
C VAL A 233 -8.83 15.35 -15.41
N GLU A 234 -8.34 14.34 -14.69
CA GLU A 234 -8.36 14.32 -13.23
C GLU A 234 -7.58 15.51 -12.63
N LYS A 235 -6.40 15.80 -13.13
CA LYS A 235 -5.60 16.97 -12.69
C LYS A 235 -6.29 18.29 -12.98
N TRP A 236 -6.94 18.42 -14.13
CA TRP A 236 -7.70 19.59 -14.48
C TRP A 236 -8.89 19.78 -13.53
N LEU A 237 -9.68 18.72 -13.28
CA LEU A 237 -10.78 18.74 -12.31
C LEU A 237 -10.28 19.03 -10.89
N TYR A 238 -9.17 18.43 -10.46
CA TYR A 238 -8.56 18.70 -9.17
C TYR A 238 -8.16 20.16 -8.95
N ARG A 239 -7.74 20.86 -10.02
CA ARG A 239 -7.41 22.30 -9.96
C ARG A 239 -8.66 23.20 -9.90
N LEU A 240 -9.72 22.83 -10.60
CA LEU A 240 -10.91 23.67 -10.76
C LEU A 240 -11.95 23.46 -9.64
N LEU A 241 -12.10 22.25 -9.14
CA LEU A 241 -13.14 21.93 -8.18
C LEU A 241 -12.66 22.15 -6.74
N PRO A 242 -13.57 22.52 -5.81
CA PRO A 242 -13.30 22.41 -4.39
C PRO A 242 -12.81 21.00 -4.05
N LYS A 243 -11.74 20.89 -3.24
CA LYS A 243 -11.09 19.59 -2.95
C LYS A 243 -12.05 18.54 -2.39
N ALA A 244 -13.00 18.95 -1.53
CA ALA A 244 -14.01 18.04 -1.00
C ALA A 244 -14.94 17.48 -2.08
N LEU A 245 -15.33 18.29 -3.07
CA LEU A 245 -16.17 17.85 -4.19
C LEU A 245 -15.43 16.92 -5.11
N PHE A 246 -14.19 17.28 -5.46
CA PHE A 246 -13.33 16.40 -6.27
C PHE A 246 -13.15 15.04 -5.60
N PHE A 247 -12.82 15.02 -4.31
CA PHE A 247 -12.63 13.79 -3.55
C PHE A 247 -13.90 12.93 -3.51
N LYS A 248 -15.08 13.54 -3.35
CA LYS A 248 -16.37 12.84 -3.42
C LYS A 248 -16.57 12.16 -4.79
N ILE A 249 -16.27 12.85 -5.88
CA ILE A 249 -16.37 12.28 -7.24
C ILE A 249 -15.43 11.10 -7.39
N LEU A 250 -14.16 11.24 -6.94
CA LEU A 250 -13.17 10.17 -6.97
C LEU A 250 -13.64 8.94 -6.18
N CYS A 251 -14.14 9.14 -4.97
CA CYS A 251 -14.67 8.05 -4.13
C CYS A 251 -15.86 7.34 -4.79
N CYS A 252 -16.78 8.08 -5.42
CA CYS A 252 -17.90 7.49 -6.16
C CYS A 252 -17.45 6.64 -7.36
N GLN A 253 -16.39 7.07 -8.07
CA GLN A 253 -15.81 6.29 -9.17
C GLN A 253 -15.15 5.01 -8.65
N GLN A 254 -14.37 5.10 -7.60
CA GLN A 254 -13.73 3.94 -6.95
C GLN A 254 -14.77 2.93 -6.47
N GLN A 255 -15.84 3.39 -5.80
CA GLN A 255 -16.91 2.51 -5.32
C GLN A 255 -17.57 1.74 -6.47
N ARG A 256 -17.82 2.36 -7.62
CA ARG A 256 -18.36 1.67 -8.79
C ARG A 256 -17.42 0.57 -9.30
N ALA A 257 -16.11 0.86 -9.36
CA ALA A 257 -15.10 -0.12 -9.76
C ALA A 257 -15.06 -1.30 -8.78
N PHE A 258 -15.15 -1.05 -7.47
CA PHE A 258 -15.16 -2.10 -6.46
C PHE A 258 -16.41 -2.98 -6.51
N CYS A 259 -17.60 -2.40 -6.75
CA CYS A 259 -18.81 -3.18 -6.97
C CYS A 259 -18.75 -4.08 -8.21
N GLN A 260 -18.04 -3.64 -9.26
CA GLN A 260 -17.81 -4.49 -10.44
C GLN A 260 -16.84 -5.62 -10.13
N LEU A 261 -15.74 -5.31 -9.41
CA LEU A 261 -14.77 -6.31 -8.96
C LEU A 261 -15.43 -7.39 -8.09
N GLU A 262 -16.25 -6.99 -7.12
CA GLU A 262 -16.97 -7.91 -6.24
C GLU A 262 -17.81 -8.91 -7.05
N LYS A 263 -18.57 -8.41 -8.05
CA LYS A 263 -19.34 -9.27 -8.94
C LYS A 263 -18.47 -10.23 -9.74
N GLN A 264 -17.29 -9.79 -10.20
CA GLN A 264 -16.35 -10.65 -10.92
C GLN A 264 -15.77 -11.74 -10.03
N LEU A 265 -15.40 -11.41 -8.80
CA LEU A 265 -14.87 -12.37 -7.81
C LEU A 265 -15.93 -13.41 -7.43
N GLN A 266 -17.19 -12.98 -7.22
CA GLN A 266 -18.32 -13.87 -6.88
C GLN A 266 -18.72 -14.79 -8.03
N SER A 267 -18.62 -14.33 -9.28
CA SER A 267 -18.99 -15.12 -10.47
C SER A 267 -17.93 -16.17 -10.85
N GLY A 268 -16.80 -16.24 -10.18
CA GLY A 268 -15.68 -17.12 -10.54
C GLY A 268 -15.01 -16.77 -11.88
N ASN A 269 -15.46 -15.71 -12.54
CA ASN A 269 -14.94 -15.17 -13.78
C ASN A 269 -13.90 -14.06 -13.51
N ALA A 270 -12.96 -14.30 -12.62
CA ALA A 270 -11.79 -13.43 -12.53
C ALA A 270 -11.00 -13.59 -13.84
N ALA A 271 -11.27 -12.69 -14.77
CA ALA A 271 -10.60 -12.62 -16.04
C ALA A 271 -9.09 -12.62 -15.84
N GLN A 272 -8.40 -13.40 -16.64
CA GLN A 272 -6.96 -13.20 -16.85
C GLN A 272 -6.73 -11.71 -17.11
N PRO A 273 -5.67 -11.11 -16.54
CA PRO A 273 -5.32 -9.72 -16.86
C PRO A 273 -5.23 -9.63 -18.39
N ALA A 274 -5.94 -8.65 -18.94
CA ALA A 274 -5.83 -8.34 -20.37
C ALA A 274 -4.34 -8.16 -20.66
N ASN A 275 -3.80 -8.98 -21.55
CA ASN A 275 -2.47 -8.81 -22.12
C ASN A 275 -2.42 -7.46 -22.82
N ASN A 276 -2.12 -6.40 -22.08
CA ASN A 276 -1.60 -5.18 -22.65
C ASN A 276 -0.07 -5.31 -22.73
N GLU A 277 0.39 -6.31 -23.50
CA GLU A 277 1.66 -6.21 -24.21
C GLU A 277 1.49 -5.13 -25.26
N LYS A 278 1.84 -3.92 -24.90
CA LYS A 278 2.35 -2.89 -25.79
C LYS A 278 3.50 -2.22 -25.08
N GLU A 279 4.67 -2.77 -25.39
CA GLU A 279 5.94 -2.13 -25.73
C GLU A 279 6.30 -0.85 -24.96
N ILE A 280 7.37 -1.04 -24.15
CA ILE A 280 8.46 -0.12 -23.76
C ILE A 280 8.07 1.25 -23.22
#